data_41e0397dde00248a3f21671193d8dfd0
#
_entry.id   41e0397dde00248a3f21671193d8dfd0
#
_cell.length_a   1.000
_cell.length_b   1.000
_cell.length_c   1.000
_cell.angle_alpha   90.00
_cell.angle_beta   90.00
_cell.angle_gamma   90.00
#
_symmetry.space_group_name_H-M   'P 1'
#
loop_
_entity.id
_entity.type
_entity.pdbx_description
1 polymer ?
#
loop_
_entity_poly.entity_id
_entity_poly.type
_entity_poly.pdbx_seq_one_letter_code
_entity_poly.pdbx_strand_id
1 'polypeptide(L)'
;PFNEKNTREVTHNINMIVRSNAIGIPLLAVIQGGVALIGYFIFGAPNAWLVGVLTCFATIIPMVGTALVWFPVAAYLALTGEWANAIGLAAYGGIVVSQCDNLIRFILQKKMADTHPLITIFGVVIGLPLFGFMGVIFGPLILSLFLLFVDMFKKEYLDNKK
;
A
#
# COMPACT_ATOMS: atom_id res chain seq x y z
N PRO A 1 -22.93 15.00 -20.62
CA PRO A 1 -21.96 14.89 -21.69
C PRO A 1 -21.45 13.47 -21.95
N PHE A 2 -21.42 12.56 -20.96
CA PHE A 2 -21.17 11.14 -21.21
C PHE A 2 -22.46 10.42 -21.54
N ASN A 3 -22.42 9.43 -22.45
CA ASN A 3 -23.61 8.63 -22.72
C ASN A 3 -23.91 7.69 -21.52
N GLU A 4 -25.12 7.11 -21.46
CA GLU A 4 -25.53 6.28 -20.31
C GLU A 4 -24.62 5.09 -20.04
N LYS A 5 -24.10 4.45 -21.09
CA LYS A 5 -23.17 3.32 -20.97
C LYS A 5 -21.87 3.74 -20.29
N ASN A 6 -21.28 4.85 -20.72
CA ASN A 6 -20.06 5.39 -20.15
C ASN A 6 -20.28 5.88 -18.71
N THR A 7 -21.43 6.46 -18.40
CA THR A 7 -21.79 6.88 -17.04
C THR A 7 -21.88 5.68 -16.09
N ARG A 8 -22.47 4.57 -16.52
CA ARG A 8 -22.51 3.33 -15.72
C ARG A 8 -21.14 2.75 -15.48
N GLU A 9 -20.30 2.73 -16.52
CA GLU A 9 -18.92 2.24 -16.42
C GLU A 9 -18.11 3.09 -15.46
N VAL A 10 -18.22 4.42 -15.55
CA VAL A 10 -17.58 5.35 -14.61
C VAL A 10 -18.02 5.10 -13.18
N THR A 11 -19.33 5.00 -12.93
CA THR A 11 -19.86 4.76 -11.60
C THR A 11 -19.36 3.42 -11.03
N HIS A 12 -19.35 2.37 -11.83
CA HIS A 12 -18.81 1.08 -11.42
C HIS A 12 -17.31 1.15 -11.07
N ASN A 13 -16.51 1.79 -11.92
CA ASN A 13 -15.08 1.95 -11.69
C ASN A 13 -14.78 2.82 -10.46
N ILE A 14 -15.52 3.90 -10.26
CA ILE A 14 -15.40 4.74 -9.05
C ILE A 14 -15.68 3.90 -7.81
N ASN A 15 -16.76 3.15 -7.78
CA ASN A 15 -17.11 2.29 -6.65
C ASN A 15 -16.03 1.24 -6.38
N MET A 16 -15.46 0.63 -7.41
CA MET A 16 -14.36 -0.33 -7.26
C MET A 16 -13.10 0.33 -6.70
N ILE A 17 -12.71 1.50 -7.19
CA ILE A 17 -11.53 2.23 -6.71
C ILE A 17 -11.71 2.65 -5.25
N VAL A 18 -12.85 3.21 -4.91
CA VAL A 18 -13.17 3.61 -3.52
C VAL A 18 -13.13 2.40 -2.61
N ARG A 19 -13.77 1.31 -2.99
CA ARG A 19 -13.79 0.07 -2.20
C ARG A 19 -12.39 -0.53 -2.05
N SER A 20 -11.58 -0.56 -3.11
CA SER A 20 -10.21 -1.07 -3.06
C SER A 20 -9.34 -0.28 -2.08
N ASN A 21 -9.42 1.05 -2.13
CA ASN A 21 -8.62 1.89 -1.25
C ASN A 21 -9.17 1.93 0.18
N ALA A 22 -10.50 1.98 0.36
CA ALA A 22 -11.11 2.07 1.68
C ALA A 22 -11.04 0.77 2.48
N ILE A 23 -11.10 -0.39 1.82
CA ILE A 23 -11.09 -1.71 2.46
C ILE A 23 -9.72 -2.37 2.29
N GLY A 24 -9.13 -2.31 1.10
CA GLY A 24 -7.89 -3.01 0.75
C GLY A 24 -6.69 -2.50 1.53
N ILE A 25 -6.50 -1.19 1.66
CA ILE A 25 -5.35 -0.60 2.37
C ILE A 25 -5.38 -0.94 3.87
N PRO A 26 -6.46 -0.72 4.62
CA PRO A 26 -6.51 -1.11 6.03
C PRO A 26 -6.35 -2.62 6.24
N LEU A 27 -6.96 -3.44 5.40
CA LEU A 27 -6.84 -4.89 5.49
C LEU A 27 -5.39 -5.35 5.27
N LEU A 28 -4.74 -4.83 4.24
CA LEU A 28 -3.33 -5.09 3.97
C LEU A 28 -2.45 -4.65 5.14
N ALA A 29 -2.68 -3.46 5.69
CA ALA A 29 -1.93 -2.92 6.81
C ALA A 29 -2.02 -3.83 8.04
N VAL A 30 -3.21 -4.29 8.40
CA VAL A 30 -3.41 -5.18 9.55
C VAL A 30 -2.73 -6.53 9.34
N ILE A 31 -2.86 -7.13 8.17
CA ILE A 31 -2.23 -8.43 7.86
C ILE A 31 -0.70 -8.31 7.90
N GLN A 32 -0.15 -7.30 7.26
CA GLN A 32 1.29 -7.06 7.21
C GLN A 32 1.87 -6.72 8.57
N GLY A 33 1.18 -5.87 9.32
CA GLY A 33 1.56 -5.53 10.68
C GLY A 33 1.57 -6.76 11.57
N GLY A 34 0.58 -7.65 11.44
CA GLY A 34 0.52 -8.91 12.17
C GLY A 34 1.66 -9.86 11.81
N VAL A 35 1.95 -10.05 10.53
CA VAL A 35 3.07 -10.87 10.06
C VAL A 35 4.41 -10.32 10.57
N ALA A 36 4.63 -9.03 10.47
CA ALA A 36 5.83 -8.38 10.96
C ALA A 36 5.95 -8.48 12.49
N LEU A 37 4.84 -8.31 13.22
CA LEU A 37 4.78 -8.40 14.68
C LEU A 37 5.24 -9.77 15.17
N ILE A 38 4.84 -10.84 14.51
CA ILE A 38 5.29 -12.19 14.83
C ILE A 38 6.82 -12.27 14.76
N GLY A 39 7.42 -11.72 13.71
CA GLY A 39 8.87 -11.67 13.56
C GLY A 39 9.55 -10.84 14.64
N TYR A 40 8.97 -9.69 15.00
CA TYR A 40 9.51 -8.84 16.05
C TYR A 40 9.52 -9.52 17.43
N PHE A 41 8.50 -10.30 17.74
CA PHE A 41 8.49 -11.10 18.97
C PHE A 41 9.49 -12.25 18.95
N ILE A 42 9.60 -12.97 17.82
CA ILE A 42 10.54 -14.10 17.68
C ILE A 42 11.99 -13.65 17.83
N PHE A 43 12.35 -12.52 17.21
CA PHE A 43 13.72 -12.01 17.18
C PHE A 43 14.03 -10.97 18.25
N GLY A 44 13.12 -10.75 19.21
CA GLY A 44 13.36 -9.90 20.36
C GLY A 44 13.51 -8.41 20.05
N ALA A 45 12.78 -7.91 19.07
CA ALA A 45 12.80 -6.48 18.75
C ALA A 45 12.29 -5.64 19.94
N PRO A 46 12.94 -4.50 20.23
CA PRO A 46 12.49 -3.61 21.31
C PRO A 46 11.13 -3.01 20.96
N ASN A 47 10.23 -2.93 21.95
CA ASN A 47 8.88 -2.40 21.76
C ASN A 47 8.16 -3.01 20.56
N ALA A 48 8.10 -4.34 20.48
CA ALA A 48 7.54 -5.08 19.34
C ALA A 48 6.15 -4.61 18.94
N TRP A 49 5.27 -4.30 19.89
CA TRP A 49 3.93 -3.75 19.61
C TRP A 49 3.99 -2.42 18.88
N LEU A 50 4.83 -1.49 19.35
CA LEU A 50 5.00 -0.18 18.71
C LEU A 50 5.53 -0.34 17.28
N VAL A 51 6.54 -1.16 17.11
CA VAL A 51 7.16 -1.42 15.80
C VAL A 51 6.17 -2.12 14.85
N GLY A 52 5.35 -3.04 15.38
CA GLY A 52 4.26 -3.68 14.63
C GLY A 52 3.22 -2.67 14.14
N VAL A 53 2.80 -1.76 15.00
CA VAL A 53 1.87 -0.67 14.63
C VAL A 53 2.49 0.26 13.59
N LEU A 54 3.76 0.63 13.77
CA LEU A 54 4.48 1.42 12.76
C LEU A 54 4.55 0.70 11.40
N THR A 55 4.72 -0.60 11.41
CA THR A 55 4.71 -1.41 10.18
C THR A 55 3.34 -1.38 9.51
N CYS A 56 2.24 -1.39 10.27
CA CYS A 56 0.90 -1.22 9.71
C CYS A 56 0.78 0.06 8.90
N PHE A 57 1.25 1.18 9.44
CA PHE A 57 1.24 2.47 8.73
C PHE A 57 2.22 2.50 7.56
N ALA A 58 3.42 1.98 7.76
CA ALA A 58 4.46 1.96 6.73
C ALA A 58 4.06 1.12 5.51
N THR A 59 3.27 0.08 5.70
CA THR A 59 2.77 -0.80 4.63
C THR A 59 1.95 -0.05 3.58
N ILE A 60 1.41 1.11 3.91
CA ILE A 60 0.68 1.95 2.96
C ILE A 60 1.59 2.35 1.78
N ILE A 61 2.89 2.51 2.02
CA ILE A 61 3.87 2.73 0.96
C ILE A 61 4.22 1.37 0.34
N PRO A 62 3.83 1.09 -0.91
CA PRO A 62 4.09 -0.21 -1.53
C PRO A 62 5.60 -0.44 -1.74
N MET A 63 5.99 -1.69 -1.69
CA MET A 63 7.36 -2.22 -1.93
C MET A 63 8.39 -1.86 -0.87
N VAL A 64 8.42 -0.64 -0.37
CA VAL A 64 9.48 -0.13 0.53
C VAL A 64 8.99 0.06 1.96
N GLY A 65 7.67 0.21 2.15
CA GLY A 65 7.09 0.63 3.43
C GLY A 65 7.49 -0.26 4.62
N THR A 66 7.33 -1.57 4.49
CA THR A 66 7.70 -2.49 5.57
C THR A 66 9.20 -2.48 5.86
N ALA A 67 10.03 -2.34 4.81
CA ALA A 67 11.49 -2.28 4.95
C ALA A 67 11.95 -1.04 5.73
N LEU A 68 11.23 0.08 5.63
CA LEU A 68 11.51 1.29 6.40
C LEU A 68 11.39 1.07 7.91
N VAL A 69 10.70 0.02 8.33
CA VAL A 69 10.52 -0.33 9.75
C VAL A 69 11.43 -1.48 10.16
N TRP A 70 11.38 -2.63 9.49
CA TRP A 70 12.16 -3.78 9.93
C TRP A 70 13.67 -3.61 9.69
N PHE A 71 14.10 -2.87 8.67
CA PHE A 71 15.51 -2.64 8.42
C PHE A 71 16.20 -1.84 9.53
N PRO A 72 15.68 -0.68 9.99
CA PRO A 72 16.25 0.03 11.15
C PRO A 72 16.26 -0.82 12.43
N VAL A 73 15.22 -1.62 12.65
CA VAL A 73 15.16 -2.50 13.84
C VAL A 73 16.23 -3.58 13.77
N ALA A 74 16.45 -4.20 12.62
CA ALA A 74 17.52 -5.17 12.42
C ALA A 74 18.90 -4.52 12.61
N ALA A 75 19.10 -3.31 12.09
CA ALA A 75 20.31 -2.54 12.31
C ALA A 75 20.55 -2.22 13.80
N TYR A 76 19.51 -1.84 14.52
CA TYR A 76 19.57 -1.61 15.97
C TYR A 76 20.00 -2.86 16.74
N LEU A 77 19.42 -4.02 16.42
CA LEU A 77 19.79 -5.30 17.03
C LEU A 77 21.27 -5.65 16.74
N ALA A 78 21.72 -5.39 15.53
CA ALA A 78 23.14 -5.59 15.17
C ALA A 78 24.06 -4.69 15.97
N LEU A 79 23.71 -3.41 16.13
CA LEU A 79 24.50 -2.43 16.90
C LEU A 79 24.56 -2.73 18.38
N THR A 80 23.51 -3.37 18.94
CA THR A 80 23.49 -3.79 20.36
C THR A 80 24.15 -5.12 20.62
N GLY A 81 24.76 -5.75 19.60
CA GLY A 81 25.49 -7.01 19.72
C GLY A 81 24.65 -8.26 19.54
N GLU A 82 23.35 -8.15 19.25
CA GLU A 82 22.46 -9.28 19.00
C GLU A 82 22.45 -9.66 17.52
N TRP A 83 23.59 -10.07 17.00
CA TRP A 83 23.77 -10.36 15.59
C TRP A 83 22.90 -11.52 15.09
N ALA A 84 22.69 -12.55 15.89
CA ALA A 84 21.83 -13.67 15.51
C ALA A 84 20.39 -13.20 15.28
N ASN A 85 19.86 -12.40 16.20
CA ASN A 85 18.52 -11.81 16.07
C ASN A 85 18.45 -10.80 14.93
N ALA A 86 19.48 -9.99 14.73
CA ALA A 86 19.55 -9.03 13.63
C ALA A 86 19.52 -9.71 12.28
N ILE A 87 20.32 -10.73 12.06
CA ILE A 87 20.35 -11.51 10.81
C ILE A 87 19.03 -12.25 10.62
N GLY A 88 18.49 -12.86 11.67
CA GLY A 88 17.20 -13.54 11.64
C GLY A 88 16.06 -12.60 11.27
N LEU A 89 15.99 -11.43 11.85
CA LEU A 89 14.98 -10.43 11.53
C LEU A 89 15.14 -9.88 10.11
N ALA A 90 16.36 -9.63 9.67
CA ALA A 90 16.64 -9.19 8.29
C ALA A 90 16.21 -10.23 7.27
N ALA A 91 16.51 -11.51 7.50
CA ALA A 91 16.07 -12.61 6.65
C ALA A 91 14.54 -12.75 6.65
N TYR A 92 13.90 -12.69 7.82
CA TYR A 92 12.45 -12.74 7.96
C TYR A 92 11.79 -11.56 7.23
N GLY A 93 12.25 -10.35 7.47
CA GLY A 93 11.74 -9.15 6.82
C GLY A 93 11.91 -9.18 5.30
N GLY A 94 13.10 -9.55 4.83
CA GLY A 94 13.41 -9.59 3.40
C GLY A 94 12.71 -10.72 2.65
N ILE A 95 12.51 -11.87 3.28
CA ILE A 95 11.91 -13.05 2.64
C ILE A 95 10.41 -13.13 2.96
N VAL A 96 10.05 -13.25 4.24
CA VAL A 96 8.66 -13.52 4.63
C VAL A 96 7.80 -12.27 4.49
N VAL A 97 8.18 -11.16 5.11
CA VAL A 97 7.36 -9.93 5.12
C VAL A 97 7.24 -9.35 3.72
N SER A 98 8.33 -9.28 2.98
CA SER A 98 8.33 -8.73 1.62
C SER A 98 7.55 -9.61 0.63
N GLN A 99 7.69 -10.93 0.71
CA GLN A 99 6.93 -11.83 -0.15
C GLN A 99 5.45 -11.86 0.21
N CYS A 100 5.11 -11.81 1.49
CA CYS A 100 3.72 -11.67 1.92
C CYS A 100 3.11 -10.37 1.44
N ASP A 101 3.85 -9.25 1.48
CA ASP A 101 3.39 -7.97 0.95
C ASP A 101 3.04 -8.08 -0.53
N ASN A 102 3.95 -8.60 -1.34
CA ASN A 102 3.75 -8.79 -2.77
C ASN A 102 2.56 -9.71 -3.07
N LEU A 103 2.48 -10.84 -2.37
CA LEU A 103 1.41 -11.81 -2.57
C LEU A 103 0.03 -11.26 -2.19
N ILE A 104 -0.07 -10.59 -1.06
CA ILE A 104 -1.34 -10.01 -0.59
C ILE A 104 -1.79 -8.87 -1.51
N ARG A 105 -0.87 -7.99 -1.92
CA ARG A 105 -1.17 -6.94 -2.91
C ARG A 105 -1.65 -7.53 -4.23
N PHE A 106 -0.99 -8.55 -4.73
CA PHE A 106 -1.40 -9.23 -5.95
C PHE A 106 -2.82 -9.81 -5.84
N ILE A 107 -3.12 -10.50 -4.73
CA ILE A 107 -4.45 -11.07 -4.49
C ILE A 107 -5.51 -9.98 -4.38
N LEU A 108 -5.24 -8.91 -3.64
CA LEU A 108 -6.19 -7.80 -3.47
C LEU A 108 -6.43 -7.04 -4.77
N GLN A 109 -5.39 -6.77 -5.55
CA GLN A 109 -5.50 -6.12 -6.86
C GLN A 109 -6.31 -6.97 -7.84
N LYS A 110 -6.11 -8.28 -7.83
CA LYS A 110 -6.85 -9.20 -8.69
C LYS A 110 -8.33 -9.29 -8.33
N LYS A 111 -8.68 -9.18 -7.04
CA LYS A 111 -10.07 -9.27 -6.56
C LYS A 111 -10.82 -7.94 -6.58
N MET A 112 -10.12 -6.82 -6.49
CA MET A 112 -10.71 -5.49 -6.35
C MET A 112 -10.52 -4.66 -7.61
N ALA A 113 -9.81 -3.56 -7.54
CA ALA A 113 -9.50 -2.73 -8.70
C ALA A 113 -8.03 -2.88 -9.07
N ASP A 114 -7.75 -2.86 -10.37
CA ASP A 114 -6.40 -2.94 -10.90
C ASP A 114 -5.73 -1.57 -10.78
N THR A 115 -5.10 -1.32 -9.62
CA THR A 115 -4.42 -0.06 -9.33
C THR A 115 -2.91 -0.26 -9.39
N HIS A 116 -2.25 0.52 -10.23
CA HIS A 116 -0.80 0.44 -10.37
C HIS A 116 -0.10 0.93 -9.09
N PRO A 117 0.95 0.23 -8.59
CA PRO A 117 1.66 0.64 -7.36
C PRO A 117 2.20 2.07 -7.39
N LEU A 118 2.63 2.56 -8.56
CA LEU A 118 3.09 3.94 -8.72
C LEU A 118 2.01 4.98 -8.41
N ILE A 119 0.75 4.69 -8.72
CA ILE A 119 -0.39 5.56 -8.40
C ILE A 119 -0.51 5.72 -6.88
N THR A 120 -0.35 4.64 -6.14
CA THR A 120 -0.38 4.68 -4.67
C THR A 120 0.78 5.52 -4.12
N ILE A 121 2.01 5.30 -4.62
CA ILE A 121 3.19 6.06 -4.18
C ILE A 121 3.02 7.55 -4.45
N PHE A 122 2.70 7.93 -5.68
CA PHE A 122 2.50 9.34 -6.06
C PHE A 122 1.32 9.96 -5.32
N GLY A 123 0.23 9.21 -5.15
CA GLY A 123 -0.93 9.66 -4.39
C GLY A 123 -0.59 9.98 -2.94
N VAL A 124 0.20 9.14 -2.28
CA VAL A 124 0.66 9.38 -0.91
C VAL A 124 1.61 10.59 -0.84
N VAL A 125 2.59 10.66 -1.75
CA VAL A 125 3.56 11.76 -1.78
C VAL A 125 2.89 13.12 -2.00
N ILE A 126 1.89 13.18 -2.87
CA ILE A 126 1.13 14.41 -3.13
C ILE A 126 0.09 14.67 -2.04
N GLY A 127 -0.57 13.62 -1.57
CA GLY A 127 -1.66 13.72 -0.59
C GLY A 127 -1.20 14.16 0.81
N LEU A 128 -0.05 13.70 1.26
CA LEU A 128 0.49 14.05 2.59
C LEU A 128 0.65 15.56 2.81
N PRO A 129 1.31 16.32 1.91
CA PRO A 129 1.44 17.76 2.08
C PRO A 129 0.13 18.52 1.98
N LEU A 130 -0.83 18.02 1.19
CA LEU A 130 -2.11 18.69 0.94
C LEU A 130 -3.14 18.43 2.02
N PHE A 131 -3.25 17.20 2.50
CA PHE A 131 -4.31 16.74 3.39
C PHE A 131 -3.79 16.15 4.72
N GLY A 132 -2.48 16.20 4.96
CA GLY A 132 -1.88 15.59 6.14
C GLY A 132 -2.06 14.07 6.14
N PHE A 133 -2.29 13.50 7.32
CA PHE A 133 -2.47 12.05 7.48
C PHE A 133 -3.60 11.49 6.61
N MET A 134 -4.69 12.24 6.46
CA MET A 134 -5.80 11.83 5.59
C MET A 134 -5.40 11.73 4.12
N GLY A 135 -4.36 12.43 3.70
CA GLY A 135 -3.81 12.37 2.35
C GLY A 135 -3.24 11.02 1.96
N VAL A 136 -2.87 10.20 2.94
CA VAL A 136 -2.43 8.82 2.69
C VAL A 136 -3.56 7.97 2.10
N ILE A 137 -4.80 8.22 2.49
CA ILE A 137 -5.98 7.54 1.97
C ILE A 137 -6.54 8.28 0.74
N PHE A 138 -6.73 9.58 0.84
CA PHE A 138 -7.34 10.39 -0.22
C PHE A 138 -6.42 10.65 -1.40
N GLY A 139 -5.10 10.71 -1.19
CA GLY A 139 -4.14 10.95 -2.27
C GLY A 139 -4.22 9.92 -3.39
N PRO A 140 -4.02 8.63 -3.10
CA PRO A 140 -4.18 7.57 -4.10
C PRO A 140 -5.57 7.52 -4.71
N LEU A 141 -6.61 7.76 -3.91
CA LEU A 141 -8.00 7.77 -4.37
C LEU A 141 -8.23 8.87 -5.40
N ILE A 142 -7.84 10.11 -5.07
CA ILE A 142 -8.01 11.27 -5.98
C ILE A 142 -7.22 11.08 -7.26
N LEU A 143 -5.98 10.62 -7.16
CA LEU A 143 -5.13 10.37 -8.33
C LEU A 143 -5.71 9.28 -9.22
N SER A 144 -6.22 8.20 -8.65
CA SER A 144 -6.86 7.11 -9.40
C SER A 144 -8.11 7.59 -10.13
N LEU A 145 -8.94 8.41 -9.47
CA LEU A 145 -10.14 9.00 -10.07
C LEU A 145 -9.76 9.98 -11.19
N PHE A 146 -8.75 10.80 -10.99
CA PHE A 146 -8.26 11.72 -12.02
C PHE A 146 -7.82 10.97 -13.27
N LEU A 147 -7.01 9.93 -13.13
CA LEU A 147 -6.55 9.11 -14.26
C LEU A 147 -7.71 8.40 -14.95
N LEU A 148 -8.69 7.93 -14.19
CA LEU A 148 -9.91 7.35 -14.76
C LEU A 148 -10.66 8.36 -15.63
N PHE A 149 -10.85 9.59 -15.17
CA PHE A 149 -11.51 10.64 -15.96
C PHE A 149 -10.72 11.01 -17.20
N VAL A 150 -9.39 11.07 -17.12
CA VAL A 150 -8.52 11.32 -18.29
C VAL A 150 -8.69 10.19 -19.33
N ASP A 151 -8.69 8.94 -18.91
CA ASP A 151 -8.86 7.79 -19.79
C ASP A 151 -10.24 7.79 -20.46
N MET A 152 -11.28 8.08 -19.68
CA MET A 152 -12.64 8.20 -20.19
C MET A 152 -12.78 9.33 -21.22
N PHE A 153 -12.19 10.50 -20.90
CA PHE A 153 -12.18 11.62 -21.83
C PHE A 153 -11.48 11.26 -23.15
N LYS A 154 -10.36 10.57 -23.04
CA LYS A 154 -9.61 10.10 -24.22
C LYS A 154 -10.42 9.17 -25.07
N LYS A 155 -11.10 8.18 -24.46
CA LYS A 155 -11.97 7.23 -25.17
C LYS A 155 -13.16 7.92 -25.84
N GLU A 156 -13.83 8.83 -25.14
CA GLU A 156 -15.04 9.51 -25.63
C GLU A 156 -14.74 10.49 -26.77
N TYR A 157 -13.69 11.28 -26.64
CA TYR A 157 -13.45 12.41 -27.54
C TYR A 157 -12.33 12.20 -28.56
N LEU A 158 -11.39 11.30 -28.31
CA LEU A 158 -10.25 11.09 -29.20
C LEU A 158 -10.39 9.82 -30.03
N ASP A 159 -10.87 8.71 -29.44
CA ASP A 159 -10.99 7.43 -30.15
C ASP A 159 -12.28 7.34 -30.99
N ASN A 160 -13.33 8.10 -30.66
CA ASN A 160 -14.57 8.15 -31.44
C ASN A 160 -14.48 8.97 -32.74
N LYS A 161 -13.32 9.54 -33.06
CA LYS A 161 -13.09 10.25 -34.35
C LYS A 161 -12.50 9.38 -35.46
N LYS A 162 -12.40 8.10 -35.23
CA LYS A 162 -12.09 7.11 -36.28
C LYS A 162 -13.31 6.24 -36.55
#